data_81c789e2cafd05e023307de280c7825e
#
_entry.id   81c789e2cafd05e023307de280c7825e
#
_cell.length_a   1.000
_cell.length_b   1.000
_cell.length_c   1.000
_cell.angle_alpha   90.00
_cell.angle_beta   90.00
_cell.angle_gamma   90.00
#
_symmetry.space_group_name_H-M   'P 1'
#
loop_
_entity.id
_entity.type
_entity.pdbx_description
1 polymer ?
#
loop_
_entity_poly.entity_id
_entity_poly.type
_entity_poly.pdbx_seq_one_letter_code
_entity_poly.pdbx_strand_id
1 'polypeptide(L)'
;MMITADFAGVPVGVGLSYDSYRKFFEAQQTEAAPAASVIVGEADRRRAAGFYPAGSTDAYIEYMELCRRVSDVLIPFRRAVFHGCAFIWRGRVVLLCAPSGTGKTTHYVRWKQLFGDEIQILNGDKPVLFARQEGDITVHPSPWHGKEGMGQPISAPLGGIVFLRKAAENTIRRVGAELSAGILFRQF
;
A
#
# COMPACT_ATOMS: atom_id res chain seq x y z
N MET A 1 14.00 -17.00 -7.12
CA MET A 1 14.99 -15.91 -7.26
C MET A 1 14.82 -14.97 -6.05
N MET A 2 15.92 -14.38 -5.55
CA MET A 2 15.89 -13.35 -4.50
C MET A 2 16.18 -11.99 -5.12
N ILE A 3 15.42 -10.99 -4.73
CA ILE A 3 15.68 -9.57 -5.00
C ILE A 3 15.66 -8.82 -3.68
N THR A 4 16.31 -7.66 -3.59
CA THR A 4 16.18 -6.77 -2.45
C THR A 4 15.43 -5.52 -2.88
N ALA A 5 14.37 -5.17 -2.16
CA ALA A 5 13.55 -3.99 -2.42
C ALA A 5 13.53 -3.07 -1.19
N ASP A 6 13.60 -1.76 -1.42
CA ASP A 6 13.53 -0.74 -0.38
C ASP A 6 12.07 -0.40 -0.05
N PHE A 7 11.75 -0.44 1.23
CA PHE A 7 10.45 -0.04 1.76
C PHE A 7 10.61 1.11 2.75
N ALA A 8 10.58 2.31 2.25
CA ALA A 8 10.76 3.53 3.04
C ALA A 8 12.07 3.55 3.85
N GLY A 9 13.19 3.20 3.20
CA GLY A 9 14.53 3.13 3.80
C GLY A 9 14.83 1.82 4.53
N VAL A 10 13.98 0.78 4.41
CA VAL A 10 14.24 -0.57 4.92
C VAL A 10 14.39 -1.53 3.75
N PRO A 11 15.62 -2.01 3.47
CA PRO A 11 15.84 -3.01 2.44
C PRO A 11 15.34 -4.38 2.92
N VAL A 12 14.44 -5.01 2.16
CA VAL A 12 13.89 -6.34 2.44
C VAL A 12 14.20 -7.27 1.29
N GLY A 13 14.78 -8.42 1.60
CA GLY A 13 14.97 -9.52 0.66
C GLY A 13 13.63 -10.20 0.37
N VAL A 14 13.25 -10.28 -0.91
CA VAL A 14 11.98 -10.85 -1.36
C VAL A 14 12.26 -12.04 -2.27
N GLY A 15 11.81 -13.22 -1.86
CA GLY A 15 11.91 -14.45 -2.65
C GLY A 15 10.72 -14.60 -3.59
N LEU A 16 10.99 -14.60 -4.89
CA LEU A 16 10.00 -14.77 -5.95
C LEU A 16 10.16 -16.16 -6.59
N SER A 17 9.10 -16.97 -6.57
CA SER A 17 9.01 -18.23 -7.30
C SER A 17 8.53 -18.01 -8.74
N TYR A 18 7.76 -16.94 -8.96
CA TYR A 18 7.16 -16.59 -10.26
C TYR A 18 7.64 -15.23 -10.77
N ASP A 19 7.98 -15.14 -12.04
CA ASP A 19 8.42 -13.87 -12.67
C ASP A 19 7.27 -12.90 -12.96
N SER A 20 6.02 -13.38 -12.92
CA SER A 20 4.83 -12.61 -13.33
C SER A 20 4.69 -11.25 -12.62
N TYR A 21 5.14 -11.16 -11.38
CA TYR A 21 5.02 -9.94 -10.56
C TYR A 21 6.37 -9.25 -10.28
N ARG A 22 7.48 -9.77 -10.80
CA ARG A 22 8.83 -9.21 -10.60
C ARG A 22 8.92 -7.74 -10.99
N LYS A 23 8.34 -7.38 -12.14
CA LYS A 23 8.37 -6.01 -12.67
C LYS A 23 7.83 -4.95 -11.71
N PHE A 24 6.94 -5.32 -10.80
CA PHE A 24 6.38 -4.37 -9.83
C PHE A 24 7.37 -3.97 -8.74
N PHE A 25 8.44 -4.73 -8.55
CA PHE A 25 9.49 -4.44 -7.57
C PHE A 25 10.64 -3.60 -8.14
N GLU A 26 10.72 -3.42 -9.47
CA GLU A 26 11.85 -2.75 -10.14
C GLU A 26 12.09 -1.33 -9.62
N ALA A 27 11.03 -0.57 -9.38
CA ALA A 27 11.14 0.81 -8.90
C ALA A 27 11.67 0.92 -7.44
N GLN A 28 11.61 -0.15 -6.66
CA GLN A 28 12.09 -0.24 -5.28
C GLN A 28 13.36 -1.07 -5.15
N GLN A 29 13.88 -1.66 -6.24
CA GLN A 29 15.06 -2.52 -6.18
C GLN A 29 16.30 -1.75 -5.69
N THR A 30 17.08 -2.39 -4.82
CA THR A 30 18.30 -1.82 -4.22
C THR A 30 19.38 -2.88 -4.09
N GLU A 31 20.65 -2.44 -4.08
CA GLU A 31 21.83 -3.27 -3.81
C GLU A 31 22.19 -3.33 -2.31
N ALA A 32 21.41 -2.65 -1.46
CA ALA A 32 21.65 -2.68 -0.01
C ALA A 32 21.48 -4.08 0.56
N ALA A 33 22.27 -4.41 1.58
CA ALA A 33 22.09 -5.67 2.31
C ALA A 33 20.72 -5.70 2.98
N PRO A 34 19.93 -6.78 2.84
CA PRO A 34 18.60 -6.84 3.39
C PRO A 34 18.61 -6.88 4.93
N ALA A 35 17.81 -6.01 5.56
CA ALA A 35 17.58 -5.99 7.00
C ALA A 35 16.66 -7.14 7.47
N ALA A 36 15.84 -7.65 6.56
CA ALA A 36 14.97 -8.81 6.76
C ALA A 36 14.75 -9.51 5.41
N SER A 37 14.28 -10.77 5.43
CA SER A 37 13.94 -11.48 4.19
C SER A 37 12.60 -12.21 4.33
N VAL A 38 11.84 -12.23 3.25
CA VAL A 38 10.54 -12.91 3.18
C VAL A 38 10.50 -13.84 1.96
N ILE A 39 9.95 -15.02 2.17
CA ILE A 39 9.75 -16.04 1.14
C ILE A 39 8.37 -16.65 1.37
N VAL A 40 7.64 -16.89 0.28
CA VAL A 40 6.35 -17.59 0.29
C VAL A 40 6.53 -18.92 -0.43
N GLY A 41 6.57 -20.01 0.34
CA GLY A 41 6.70 -21.36 -0.18
C GLY A 41 5.38 -21.95 -0.67
N GLU A 42 5.44 -23.14 -1.28
CA GLU A 42 4.25 -23.84 -1.76
C GLU A 42 3.23 -24.14 -0.65
N ALA A 43 3.71 -24.59 0.52
CA ALA A 43 2.85 -24.87 1.68
C ALA A 43 2.12 -23.60 2.17
N ASP A 44 2.76 -22.43 2.06
CA ASP A 44 2.14 -21.15 2.43
C ASP A 44 1.04 -20.78 1.45
N ARG A 45 1.30 -20.91 0.14
CA ARG A 45 0.30 -20.64 -0.90
C ARG A 45 -0.91 -21.56 -0.76
N ARG A 46 -0.70 -22.85 -0.53
CA ARG A 46 -1.80 -23.80 -0.29
C ARG A 46 -2.67 -23.39 0.92
N ARG A 47 -2.05 -23.00 2.04
CA ARG A 47 -2.78 -22.51 3.22
C ARG A 47 -3.56 -21.23 2.95
N ALA A 48 -2.96 -20.33 2.18
CA ALA A 48 -3.54 -19.02 1.89
C ALA A 48 -4.62 -19.06 0.81
N ALA A 49 -4.67 -20.09 -0.04
CA ALA A 49 -5.55 -20.14 -1.21
C ALA A 49 -7.03 -19.87 -0.89
N GLY A 50 -7.52 -20.33 0.27
CA GLY A 50 -8.91 -20.12 0.71
C GLY A 50 -9.25 -18.66 1.06
N PHE A 51 -8.27 -17.78 1.23
CA PHE A 51 -8.49 -16.36 1.52
C PHE A 51 -8.60 -15.49 0.26
N TYR A 52 -8.31 -16.05 -0.92
CA TYR A 52 -8.34 -15.34 -2.19
C TYR A 52 -9.49 -15.80 -3.07
N PRO A 53 -9.93 -15.00 -4.06
CA PRO A 53 -10.99 -15.36 -4.97
C PRO A 53 -10.73 -16.72 -5.65
N ALA A 54 -11.78 -17.49 -5.86
CA ALA A 54 -11.69 -18.75 -6.60
C ALA A 54 -11.04 -18.53 -7.97
N GLY A 55 -10.10 -19.39 -8.34
CA GLY A 55 -9.34 -19.27 -9.59
C GLY A 55 -8.12 -18.34 -9.52
N SER A 56 -7.77 -17.80 -8.34
CA SER A 56 -6.51 -17.08 -8.16
C SER A 56 -5.32 -17.97 -8.47
N THR A 57 -4.38 -17.47 -9.26
CA THR A 57 -3.15 -18.20 -9.59
C THR A 57 -2.18 -18.25 -8.41
N ASP A 58 -1.34 -19.27 -8.33
CA ASP A 58 -0.28 -19.37 -7.32
C ASP A 58 0.65 -18.16 -7.32
N ALA A 59 0.93 -17.59 -8.49
CA ALA A 59 1.73 -16.38 -8.62
C ALA A 59 1.04 -15.16 -7.96
N TYR A 60 -0.29 -15.02 -8.11
CA TYR A 60 -1.05 -13.97 -7.45
C TYR A 60 -1.08 -14.15 -5.94
N ILE A 61 -1.30 -15.39 -5.48
CA ILE A 61 -1.30 -15.72 -4.05
C ILE A 61 0.07 -15.42 -3.43
N GLU A 62 1.18 -15.82 -4.10
CA GLU A 62 2.54 -15.47 -3.68
C GLU A 62 2.72 -13.96 -3.54
N TYR A 63 2.35 -13.19 -4.58
CA TYR A 63 2.48 -11.74 -4.60
C TYR A 63 1.73 -11.06 -3.45
N MET A 64 0.53 -11.52 -3.14
CA MET A 64 -0.26 -10.98 -2.04
C MET A 64 0.23 -11.43 -0.66
N GLU A 65 0.68 -12.67 -0.52
CA GLU A 65 1.29 -13.18 0.73
C GLU A 65 2.65 -12.51 1.01
N LEU A 66 3.42 -12.18 -0.02
CA LEU A 66 4.62 -11.35 0.12
C LEU A 66 4.27 -9.97 0.68
N CYS A 67 3.17 -9.34 0.21
CA CYS A 67 2.69 -8.09 0.76
C CYS A 67 2.45 -8.18 2.28
N ARG A 68 1.72 -9.19 2.71
CA ARG A 68 1.41 -9.42 4.12
C ARG A 68 2.70 -9.63 4.94
N ARG A 69 3.60 -10.51 4.49
CA ARG A 69 4.87 -10.78 5.19
C ARG A 69 5.82 -9.60 5.23
N VAL A 70 5.89 -8.82 4.15
CA VAL A 70 6.65 -7.58 4.13
C VAL A 70 6.06 -6.60 5.15
N SER A 71 4.74 -6.47 5.23
CA SER A 71 4.11 -5.64 6.25
C SER A 71 4.52 -6.07 7.67
N ASP A 72 4.50 -7.37 7.97
CA ASP A 72 4.87 -7.92 9.28
C ASP A 72 6.33 -7.58 9.65
N VAL A 73 7.28 -7.79 8.73
CA VAL A 73 8.70 -7.51 9.00
C VAL A 73 9.05 -6.02 9.04
N LEU A 74 8.19 -5.15 8.54
CA LEU A 74 8.37 -3.70 8.58
C LEU A 74 7.94 -3.06 9.91
N ILE A 75 7.07 -3.70 10.69
CA ILE A 75 6.55 -3.15 11.96
C ILE A 75 7.65 -2.76 12.96
N PRO A 76 8.69 -3.59 13.24
CA PRO A 76 9.77 -3.19 14.15
C PRO A 76 10.54 -1.94 13.71
N PHE A 77 10.51 -1.64 12.42
CA PHE A 77 11.13 -0.44 11.84
C PHE A 77 10.18 0.75 11.81
N ARG A 78 8.98 0.66 12.42
CA ARG A 78 7.93 1.70 12.42
C ARG A 78 7.37 1.99 11.01
N ARG A 79 7.32 0.98 10.16
CA ARG A 79 6.68 1.02 8.84
C ARG A 79 5.55 0.02 8.81
N ALA A 80 4.52 0.35 8.03
CA ALA A 80 3.40 -0.56 7.79
C ALA A 80 2.88 -0.38 6.36
N VAL A 81 2.55 -1.48 5.70
CA VAL A 81 1.81 -1.44 4.44
C VAL A 81 0.34 -1.16 4.77
N PHE A 82 -0.25 -0.20 4.10
CA PHE A 82 -1.61 0.26 4.38
C PHE A 82 -2.51 0.08 3.16
N HIS A 83 -3.71 -0.49 3.35
CA HIS A 83 -4.66 -0.63 2.26
C HIS A 83 -5.41 0.68 2.00
N GLY A 84 -4.97 1.43 0.99
CA GLY A 84 -5.57 2.71 0.62
C GLY A 84 -4.97 3.29 -0.67
N CYS A 85 -5.69 4.20 -1.29
CA CYS A 85 -5.17 4.96 -2.44
C CYS A 85 -4.54 6.26 -1.94
N ALA A 86 -3.26 6.46 -2.23
CA ALA A 86 -2.47 7.61 -1.82
C ALA A 86 -2.14 8.49 -3.03
N PHE A 87 -2.47 9.77 -2.95
CA PHE A 87 -2.04 10.78 -3.91
C PHE A 87 -1.57 12.05 -3.19
N ILE A 88 -0.68 12.80 -3.84
CA ILE A 88 -0.15 14.05 -3.34
C ILE A 88 -0.99 15.20 -3.87
N TRP A 89 -1.37 16.11 -2.98
CA TRP A 89 -1.97 17.39 -3.27
C TRP A 89 -1.28 18.47 -2.42
N ARG A 90 -0.77 19.51 -3.06
CA ARG A 90 -0.06 20.61 -2.40
C ARG A 90 1.04 20.15 -1.45
N GLY A 91 1.86 19.18 -1.92
CA GLY A 91 3.00 18.66 -1.18
C GLY A 91 2.68 17.72 -0.02
N ARG A 92 1.39 17.35 0.20
CA ARG A 92 0.96 16.42 1.24
C ARG A 92 0.13 15.29 0.68
N VAL A 93 0.21 14.13 1.31
CA VAL A 93 -0.56 12.96 0.90
C VAL A 93 -1.99 13.03 1.43
N VAL A 94 -2.94 12.86 0.54
CA VAL A 94 -4.32 12.48 0.85
C VAL A 94 -4.42 10.96 0.71
N LEU A 95 -4.72 10.27 1.80
CA LEU A 95 -4.84 8.82 1.84
C LEU A 95 -6.33 8.42 1.89
N LEU A 96 -6.84 7.85 0.82
CA LEU A 96 -8.21 7.36 0.75
C LEU A 96 -8.29 5.94 1.32
N CYS A 97 -9.05 5.76 2.37
CA CYS A 97 -9.25 4.51 3.08
C CYS A 97 -10.70 4.03 2.92
N ALA A 98 -10.88 2.84 2.39
CA ALA A 98 -12.18 2.19 2.26
C ALA A 98 -12.02 0.71 1.85
N PRO A 99 -13.03 -0.15 2.07
CA PRO A 99 -13.08 -1.48 1.50
C PRO A 99 -12.93 -1.49 -0.03
N SER A 100 -12.50 -2.61 -0.59
CA SER A 100 -12.42 -2.78 -2.05
C SER A 100 -13.78 -2.51 -2.69
N GLY A 101 -13.80 -1.88 -3.89
CA GLY A 101 -15.03 -1.56 -4.60
C GLY A 101 -15.86 -0.38 -4.04
N THR A 102 -15.39 0.32 -3.00
CA THR A 102 -16.09 1.52 -2.47
C THR A 102 -15.94 2.73 -3.39
N GLY A 103 -14.89 2.80 -4.22
CA GLY A 103 -14.66 3.89 -5.17
C GLY A 103 -13.43 4.75 -4.86
N LYS A 104 -12.40 4.22 -4.18
CA LYS A 104 -11.13 4.94 -3.95
C LYS A 104 -10.54 5.50 -5.24
N THR A 105 -10.39 4.63 -6.27
CA THR A 105 -9.87 5.02 -7.58
C THR A 105 -10.76 6.07 -8.27
N THR A 106 -12.08 5.89 -8.21
CA THR A 106 -13.02 6.87 -8.77
C THR A 106 -12.87 8.23 -8.11
N HIS A 107 -12.70 8.25 -6.78
CA HIS A 107 -12.50 9.48 -6.02
C HIS A 107 -11.20 10.18 -6.42
N TYR A 108 -10.08 9.43 -6.51
CA TYR A 108 -8.82 9.96 -7.03
C TYR A 108 -8.97 10.56 -8.45
N VAL A 109 -9.64 9.84 -9.37
CA VAL A 109 -9.88 10.34 -10.75
C VAL A 109 -10.64 11.66 -10.73
N ARG A 110 -11.65 11.81 -9.85
CA ARG A 110 -12.39 13.07 -9.71
C ARG A 110 -11.50 14.21 -9.20
N TRP A 111 -10.61 13.95 -8.25
CA TRP A 111 -9.63 14.94 -7.82
C TRP A 111 -8.69 15.35 -8.97
N LYS A 112 -8.19 14.37 -9.74
CA LYS A 112 -7.33 14.65 -10.91
C LYS A 112 -8.06 15.47 -11.97
N GLN A 113 -9.35 15.22 -12.20
CA GLN A 113 -10.18 16.00 -13.12
C GLN A 113 -10.38 17.45 -12.65
N LEU A 114 -10.52 17.68 -11.34
CA LEU A 114 -10.76 19.01 -10.77
C LEU A 114 -9.49 19.85 -10.64
N PHE A 115 -8.38 19.25 -10.24
CA PHE A 115 -7.15 19.96 -9.85
C PHE A 115 -5.98 19.71 -10.81
N GLY A 116 -6.19 18.92 -11.85
CA GLY A 116 -5.18 18.72 -12.91
C GLY A 116 -3.85 18.22 -12.35
N ASP A 117 -2.77 18.91 -12.73
CA ASP A 117 -1.40 18.51 -12.39
C ASP A 117 -0.99 18.79 -10.94
N GLU A 118 -1.83 19.48 -10.16
CA GLU A 118 -1.65 19.55 -8.70
C GLU A 118 -1.79 18.17 -8.02
N ILE A 119 -2.41 17.18 -8.70
CA ILE A 119 -2.63 15.84 -8.16
C ILE A 119 -1.65 14.85 -8.78
N GLN A 120 -0.82 14.23 -7.94
CA GLN A 120 0.13 13.20 -8.34
C GLN A 120 -0.16 11.91 -7.60
N ILE A 121 -0.41 10.81 -8.33
CA ILE A 121 -0.60 9.51 -7.70
C ILE A 121 0.71 9.03 -7.06
N LEU A 122 0.64 8.58 -5.81
CA LEU A 122 1.77 7.96 -5.13
C LEU A 122 1.67 6.43 -5.18
N ASN A 123 0.53 5.88 -4.77
CA ASN A 123 0.25 4.44 -4.83
C ASN A 123 -1.26 4.19 -4.83
N GLY A 124 -1.74 3.39 -5.77
CA GLY A 124 -3.18 3.16 -5.97
C GLY A 124 -3.83 2.20 -4.97
N ASP A 125 -3.07 1.40 -4.21
CA ASP A 125 -3.66 0.36 -3.37
C ASP A 125 -2.98 0.13 -2.02
N LYS A 126 -1.65 0.01 -1.98
CA LYS A 126 -0.94 -0.41 -0.76
C LYS A 126 0.34 0.40 -0.50
N PRO A 127 0.25 1.72 -0.22
CA PRO A 127 1.39 2.52 0.18
C PRO A 127 2.01 2.03 1.49
N VAL A 128 3.27 2.38 1.72
CA VAL A 128 3.95 2.20 3.01
C VAL A 128 3.84 3.49 3.83
N LEU A 129 3.34 3.38 5.04
CA LEU A 129 3.39 4.45 6.04
C LEU A 129 4.65 4.29 6.88
N PHE A 130 5.38 5.37 7.06
CA PHE A 130 6.52 5.44 7.98
C PHE A 130 6.22 6.44 9.10
N ALA A 131 6.06 5.94 10.32
CA ALA A 131 5.88 6.75 11.53
C ALA A 131 7.26 7.20 12.07
N ARG A 132 7.61 8.47 11.90
CA ARG A 132 8.86 9.06 12.42
C ARG A 132 8.83 9.20 13.94
N GLN A 133 9.98 9.38 14.56
CA GLN A 133 10.08 9.51 16.03
C GLN A 133 9.34 10.73 16.57
N GLU A 134 9.28 11.80 15.79
CA GLU A 134 8.64 13.09 16.16
C GLU A 134 7.11 13.10 15.97
N GLY A 135 6.53 11.94 15.63
CA GLY A 135 5.07 11.80 15.42
C GLY A 135 4.61 12.08 13.98
N ASP A 136 5.49 12.56 13.11
CA ASP A 136 5.19 12.76 11.70
C ASP A 136 5.09 11.43 10.95
N ILE A 137 4.17 11.36 10.01
CA ILE A 137 4.02 10.20 9.11
C ILE A 137 4.38 10.63 7.70
N THR A 138 5.26 9.87 7.06
CA THR A 138 5.51 9.97 5.62
C THR A 138 4.94 8.76 4.89
N VAL A 139 4.48 8.97 3.67
CA VAL A 139 3.89 7.93 2.83
C VAL A 139 4.80 7.67 1.65
N HIS A 140 5.07 6.40 1.40
CA HIS A 140 6.02 5.93 0.39
C HIS A 140 5.34 4.95 -0.56
N PRO A 141 5.83 4.80 -1.80
CA PRO A 141 5.33 3.80 -2.73
C PRO A 141 5.68 2.38 -2.27
N SER A 142 4.97 1.41 -2.83
CA SER A 142 5.26 0.00 -2.70
C SER A 142 5.06 -0.71 -4.04
N PRO A 143 5.50 -1.96 -4.20
CA PRO A 143 5.23 -2.76 -5.40
C PRO A 143 3.73 -3.03 -5.65
N TRP A 144 2.89 -2.93 -4.64
CA TRP A 144 1.46 -3.27 -4.70
C TRP A 144 0.61 -2.05 -5.09
N HIS A 145 0.48 -1.82 -6.41
CA HIS A 145 -0.22 -0.65 -6.99
C HIS A 145 -1.72 -0.86 -7.25
N GLY A 146 -2.24 -2.05 -6.97
CA GLY A 146 -3.60 -2.43 -7.30
C GLY A 146 -3.77 -2.81 -8.79
N LYS A 147 -5.02 -3.07 -9.17
CA LYS A 147 -5.37 -3.58 -10.52
C LYS A 147 -5.06 -2.58 -11.62
N GLU A 148 -5.16 -1.29 -11.33
CA GLU A 148 -4.91 -0.20 -12.26
C GLU A 148 -3.42 0.09 -12.46
N GLY A 149 -2.54 -0.52 -11.66
CA GLY A 149 -1.09 -0.35 -11.75
C GLY A 149 -0.61 1.08 -11.51
N MET A 150 -1.41 1.90 -10.79
CA MET A 150 -1.11 3.30 -10.58
C MET A 150 -0.16 3.51 -9.41
N GLY A 151 0.99 4.13 -9.69
CA GLY A 151 1.98 4.50 -8.68
C GLY A 151 3.16 5.25 -9.30
N GLN A 152 3.83 6.04 -8.48
CA GLN A 152 5.06 6.75 -8.84
C GLN A 152 6.08 6.61 -7.72
N PRO A 153 7.40 6.62 -8.00
CA PRO A 153 8.46 6.51 -7.00
C PRO A 153 8.68 7.84 -6.24
N ILE A 154 7.61 8.39 -5.71
CA ILE A 154 7.60 9.65 -4.95
C ILE A 154 7.08 9.41 -3.53
N SER A 155 7.51 10.23 -2.58
CA SER A 155 7.04 10.18 -1.20
C SER A 155 6.76 11.59 -0.67
N ALA A 156 5.83 11.70 0.29
CA ALA A 156 5.51 12.99 0.90
C ALA A 156 4.94 12.81 2.32
N PRO A 157 4.92 13.88 3.13
CA PRO A 157 4.26 13.86 4.43
C PRO A 157 2.76 13.58 4.30
N LEU A 158 2.22 12.81 5.25
CA LEU A 158 0.78 12.60 5.34
C LEU A 158 0.06 13.92 5.67
N GLY A 159 -0.90 14.31 4.84
CA GLY A 159 -1.77 15.47 5.07
C GLY A 159 -3.07 15.10 5.77
N GLY A 160 -3.63 13.94 5.43
CA GLY A 160 -4.84 13.46 6.06
C GLY A 160 -5.31 12.11 5.51
N ILE A 161 -6.15 11.45 6.30
CA ILE A 161 -6.81 10.19 5.93
C ILE A 161 -8.29 10.46 5.73
N VAL A 162 -8.81 10.03 4.59
CA VAL A 162 -10.23 10.18 4.23
C VAL A 162 -10.88 8.80 4.20
N PHE A 163 -11.79 8.55 5.12
CA PHE A 163 -12.58 7.33 5.17
C PHE A 163 -13.80 7.46 4.25
N LEU A 164 -13.79 6.73 3.13
CA LEU A 164 -14.88 6.77 2.17
C LEU A 164 -16.00 5.78 2.55
N ARG A 165 -17.23 6.25 2.40
CA ARG A 165 -18.43 5.44 2.55
C ARG A 165 -19.40 5.79 1.43
N LYS A 166 -20.12 4.79 0.88
CA LYS A 166 -21.22 5.03 -0.03
C LYS A 166 -22.40 5.63 0.74
N ALA A 167 -22.99 6.69 0.22
CA ALA A 167 -24.17 7.36 0.78
C ALA A 167 -25.05 7.91 -0.35
N ALA A 168 -26.31 8.16 -0.08
CA ALA A 168 -27.24 8.79 -1.03
C ALA A 168 -26.87 10.26 -1.29
N GLU A 169 -26.33 10.95 -0.28
CA GLU A 169 -25.93 12.35 -0.36
C GLU A 169 -24.44 12.49 -0.07
N ASN A 170 -23.81 13.47 -0.72
CA ASN A 170 -22.39 13.79 -0.49
C ASN A 170 -22.26 14.61 0.80
N THR A 171 -21.60 14.06 1.79
CA THR A 171 -21.30 14.72 3.06
C THR A 171 -19.83 14.53 3.43
N ILE A 172 -19.27 15.49 4.15
CA ILE A 172 -17.95 15.38 4.75
C ILE A 172 -18.02 15.82 6.22
N ARG A 173 -17.34 15.10 7.10
CA ARG A 173 -17.22 15.45 8.53
C ARG A 173 -15.86 15.08 9.06
N ARG A 174 -15.39 15.78 10.07
CA ARG A 174 -14.20 15.35 10.83
C ARG A 174 -14.53 14.11 11.65
N VAL A 175 -13.56 13.23 11.77
CA VAL A 175 -13.65 11.99 12.54
C VAL A 175 -12.71 12.12 13.74
N GLY A 176 -13.22 11.84 14.94
CA GLY A 176 -12.42 11.87 16.16
C GLY A 176 -11.37 10.75 16.21
N ALA A 177 -10.35 10.91 17.06
CA ALA A 177 -9.22 9.99 17.15
C ALA A 177 -9.63 8.54 17.47
N GLU A 178 -10.55 8.34 18.41
CA GLU A 178 -11.02 7.01 18.82
C GLU A 178 -11.68 6.24 17.66
N LEU A 179 -12.59 6.90 16.94
CA LEU A 179 -13.26 6.29 15.80
C LEU A 179 -12.27 6.05 14.66
N SER A 180 -11.33 6.98 14.43
CA SER A 180 -10.27 6.82 13.44
C SER A 180 -9.39 5.61 13.75
N ALA A 181 -8.95 5.43 15.00
CA ALA A 181 -8.16 4.29 15.43
C ALA A 181 -8.88 2.96 15.15
N GLY A 182 -10.16 2.85 15.53
CA GLY A 182 -10.95 1.65 15.29
C GLY A 182 -11.15 1.30 13.81
N ILE A 183 -11.20 2.30 12.92
CA ILE A 183 -11.26 2.08 11.46
C ILE A 183 -9.88 1.65 10.93
N LEU A 184 -8.81 2.29 11.40
CA LEU A 184 -7.43 2.02 10.95
C LEU A 184 -6.99 0.61 11.33
N PHE A 185 -7.30 0.15 12.55
CA PHE A 185 -6.98 -1.22 13.00
C PHE A 185 -7.54 -2.33 12.09
N ARG A 186 -8.57 -2.05 11.31
CA ARG A 186 -9.16 -3.01 10.36
C ARG A 186 -8.47 -3.00 8.99
N GLN A 187 -7.44 -2.19 8.81
CA GLN A 187 -6.71 -2.06 7.53
C GLN A 187 -5.35 -2.79 7.56
N PHE A 188 -4.96 -3.29 8.73
CA PHE A 188 -3.73 -4.07 8.95
C PHE A 188 -4.00 -5.57 9.07
#